data_572a7e3533e0e91016e87e27eb0ed528
#
_entry.id   572a7e3533e0e91016e87e27eb0ed528
#
_cell.length_a   1.000
_cell.length_b   1.000
_cell.length_c   1.000
_cell.angle_alpha   90.00
_cell.angle_beta   90.00
_cell.angle_gamma   90.00
#
_symmetry.space_group_name_H-M   'P 1'
#
loop_
_entity.id
_entity.type
_entity.pdbx_description
1 polymer ?
#
loop_
_entity_poly.entity_id
_entity_poly.type
_entity_poly.pdbx_seq_one_letter_code
_entity_poly.pdbx_strand_id
1 'polypeptide(L)'
;MKIAVVGKGGSGKTTISAALSRLLARRGFSVVAVDGDPNPNLAIALGVSHQQADRLRPLPSDLLKTVSDDEGAISLAMTRTKHEIETECGVHAPDGVTLLLGGQVEAAGRGCLCGKHATVRGLMGEMVLHERDVILLDMEASIEHLSRGTIAHAERLLIVVEPYYRALETAGRIAKLAPQLGIPEVMAVGNKVRSENDEAAIRAYCTQHVIPIGAMVPYDDGVGEADRRGIALLDHAPDSRAVQAIAQLASRLCGLTSN
;
A
#
# COMPACT_ATOMS: atom_id res chain seq x y z
N MET A 1 2.00 3.20 12.46
CA MET A 1 2.45 2.04 11.64
C MET A 1 2.51 2.45 10.18
N LYS A 2 3.63 2.17 9.50
CA LYS A 2 3.85 2.50 8.07
C LYS A 2 3.92 1.20 7.28
N ILE A 3 2.95 0.98 6.38
CA ILE A 3 2.82 -0.24 5.58
C ILE A 3 3.01 0.11 4.11
N ALA A 4 3.84 -0.64 3.39
CA ALA A 4 3.88 -0.60 1.93
C ALA A 4 3.33 -1.92 1.35
N VAL A 5 2.46 -1.81 0.35
CA VAL A 5 1.91 -2.94 -0.38
C VAL A 5 2.46 -2.92 -1.79
N VAL A 6 3.18 -3.96 -2.15
CA VAL A 6 3.86 -4.10 -3.44
C VAL A 6 3.55 -5.45 -4.07
N GLY A 7 3.84 -5.61 -5.34
CA GLY A 7 3.66 -6.87 -6.07
C GLY A 7 3.55 -6.61 -7.56
N LYS A 8 3.68 -7.66 -8.36
CA LYS A 8 3.61 -7.56 -9.82
C LYS A 8 2.30 -6.91 -10.28
N GLY A 9 2.32 -6.25 -11.44
CA GLY A 9 1.10 -5.71 -12.07
C GLY A 9 0.02 -6.77 -12.20
N GLY A 10 -1.22 -6.44 -11.80
CA GLY A 10 -2.36 -7.36 -11.82
C GLY A 10 -2.44 -8.34 -10.63
N SER A 11 -1.50 -8.35 -9.68
CA SER A 11 -1.55 -9.28 -8.53
C SER A 11 -2.66 -8.99 -7.52
N GLY A 12 -3.36 -7.86 -7.61
CA GLY A 12 -4.45 -7.47 -6.71
C GLY A 12 -4.01 -6.59 -5.53
N LYS A 13 -2.87 -5.93 -5.62
CA LYS A 13 -2.36 -4.99 -4.60
C LYS A 13 -3.40 -3.96 -4.18
N THR A 14 -3.95 -3.23 -5.14
CA THR A 14 -4.90 -2.13 -4.90
C THR A 14 -6.17 -2.62 -4.20
N THR A 15 -6.69 -3.79 -4.58
CA THR A 15 -7.84 -4.41 -3.90
C THR A 15 -7.51 -4.74 -2.45
N ILE A 16 -6.34 -5.34 -2.20
CA ILE A 16 -5.87 -5.67 -0.85
C ILE A 16 -5.60 -4.39 -0.05
N SER A 17 -4.94 -3.40 -0.63
CA SER A 17 -4.65 -2.10 -0.01
C SER A 17 -5.93 -1.38 0.42
N ALA A 18 -6.93 -1.33 -0.46
CA ALA A 18 -8.21 -0.71 -0.17
C ALA A 18 -8.98 -1.43 0.94
N ALA A 19 -9.14 -2.75 0.82
CA ALA A 19 -9.84 -3.54 1.81
C ALA A 19 -9.13 -3.50 3.18
N LEU A 20 -7.80 -3.62 3.20
CA LEU A 20 -7.00 -3.56 4.41
C LEU A 20 -7.10 -2.19 5.09
N SER A 21 -7.03 -1.08 4.33
CA SER A 21 -7.18 0.27 4.85
C SER A 21 -8.51 0.46 5.57
N ARG A 22 -9.62 0.07 4.93
CA ARG A 22 -10.95 0.19 5.51
C ARG A 22 -11.15 -0.74 6.72
N LEU A 23 -10.62 -1.96 6.67
CA LEU A 23 -10.69 -2.91 7.79
C LEU A 23 -9.87 -2.45 9.00
N LEU A 24 -8.72 -1.77 8.81
CA LEU A 24 -7.96 -1.15 9.87
C LEU A 24 -8.72 0.06 10.46
N ALA A 25 -9.33 0.88 9.63
CA ALA A 25 -10.14 2.01 10.06
C ALA A 25 -11.36 1.56 10.90
N ARG A 26 -12.05 0.49 10.49
CA ARG A 26 -13.14 -0.14 11.28
C ARG A 26 -12.68 -0.65 12.66
N ARG A 27 -11.37 -0.90 12.83
CA ARG A 27 -10.76 -1.27 14.12
C ARG A 27 -10.31 -0.06 14.95
N GLY A 28 -10.65 1.14 14.53
CA GLY A 28 -10.36 2.39 15.24
C GLY A 28 -8.96 2.96 14.98
N PHE A 29 -8.29 2.54 13.89
CA PHE A 29 -7.08 3.21 13.45
C PHE A 29 -7.41 4.44 12.59
N SER A 30 -6.60 5.49 12.73
CA SER A 30 -6.61 6.63 11.81
C SER A 30 -5.77 6.27 10.59
N VAL A 31 -6.43 5.99 9.46
CA VAL A 31 -5.77 5.44 8.27
C VAL A 31 -5.64 6.47 7.17
N VAL A 32 -4.41 6.69 6.73
CA VAL A 32 -4.07 7.42 5.52
C VAL A 32 -3.64 6.40 4.46
N ALA A 33 -4.42 6.27 3.41
CA ALA A 33 -4.08 5.46 2.24
C ALA A 33 -3.43 6.36 1.18
N VAL A 34 -2.27 5.97 0.67
CA VAL A 34 -1.54 6.72 -0.35
C VAL A 34 -1.52 5.90 -1.64
N ASP A 35 -2.07 6.45 -2.71
CA ASP A 35 -1.96 5.89 -4.05
C ASP A 35 -0.65 6.36 -4.69
N GLY A 36 0.33 5.47 -4.72
CA GLY A 36 1.65 5.72 -5.31
C GLY A 36 1.81 5.16 -6.72
N ASP A 37 0.75 4.60 -7.31
CA ASP A 37 0.78 4.08 -8.67
C ASP A 37 0.71 5.24 -9.69
N PRO A 38 1.53 5.24 -10.75
CA PRO A 38 1.41 6.21 -11.84
C PRO A 38 0.02 6.23 -12.53
N ASN A 39 -0.69 5.11 -12.47
CA ASN A 39 -2.07 4.96 -12.91
C ASN A 39 -2.98 4.68 -11.69
N PRO A 40 -3.43 5.72 -10.98
CA PRO A 40 -4.08 5.58 -9.69
C PRO A 40 -5.47 4.95 -9.82
N ASN A 41 -5.72 3.92 -9.00
CA ASN A 41 -6.99 3.19 -8.96
C ASN A 41 -7.48 2.96 -7.52
N LEU A 42 -6.74 3.41 -6.51
CA LEU A 42 -7.06 3.18 -5.12
C LEU A 42 -8.36 3.88 -4.70
N ALA A 43 -8.69 5.02 -5.31
CA ALA A 43 -9.93 5.74 -5.06
C ALA A 43 -11.16 4.87 -5.28
N ILE A 44 -11.28 4.25 -6.45
CA ILE A 44 -12.41 3.37 -6.80
C ILE A 44 -12.43 2.15 -5.89
N ALA A 45 -11.28 1.54 -5.66
CA ALA A 45 -11.16 0.36 -4.81
C ALA A 45 -11.55 0.64 -3.34
N LEU A 46 -11.35 1.86 -2.85
CA LEU A 46 -11.80 2.33 -1.54
C LEU A 46 -13.30 2.66 -1.49
N GLY A 47 -13.96 2.83 -2.62
CA GLY A 47 -15.36 3.26 -2.69
C GLY A 47 -15.55 4.77 -2.68
N VAL A 48 -14.52 5.53 -3.05
CA VAL A 48 -14.62 6.97 -3.29
C VAL A 48 -15.45 7.20 -4.56
N SER A 49 -16.43 8.10 -4.50
CA SER A 49 -17.23 8.43 -5.68
C SER A 49 -16.40 9.15 -6.74
N HIS A 50 -16.79 9.04 -8.03
CA HIS A 50 -16.12 9.75 -9.11
C HIS A 50 -16.03 11.27 -8.84
N GLN A 51 -17.11 11.87 -8.33
CA GLN A 51 -17.13 13.29 -8.01
C GLN A 51 -16.11 13.68 -6.91
N GLN A 52 -15.87 12.79 -5.96
CA GLN A 52 -14.85 13.00 -4.93
C GLN A 52 -13.45 12.71 -5.49
N ALA A 53 -13.29 11.68 -6.30
CA ALA A 53 -12.03 11.34 -6.95
C ALA A 53 -11.51 12.49 -7.85
N ASP A 54 -12.40 13.21 -8.51
CA ASP A 54 -12.05 14.39 -9.32
C ASP A 54 -11.48 15.57 -8.48
N ARG A 55 -11.68 15.54 -7.18
CA ARG A 55 -11.12 16.53 -6.23
C ARG A 55 -9.73 16.16 -5.73
N LEU A 56 -9.28 14.93 -5.94
CA LEU A 56 -7.94 14.50 -5.57
C LEU A 56 -6.90 15.43 -6.20
N ARG A 57 -5.96 15.88 -5.38
CA ARG A 57 -4.81 16.66 -5.82
C ARG A 57 -3.54 15.89 -5.48
N PRO A 58 -2.57 15.84 -6.38
CA PRO A 58 -1.27 15.26 -6.06
C PRO A 58 -0.65 15.96 -4.86
N LEU A 59 0.12 15.22 -4.07
CA LEU A 59 0.93 15.81 -3.01
C LEU A 59 1.81 16.92 -3.58
N PRO A 60 1.85 18.10 -2.94
CA PRO A 60 2.61 19.23 -3.43
C PRO A 60 4.12 18.95 -3.40
N SER A 61 4.83 19.45 -4.38
CA SER A 61 6.28 19.25 -4.52
C SER A 61 7.10 19.97 -3.42
N ASP A 62 6.52 20.96 -2.77
CA ASP A 62 7.09 21.73 -1.65
C ASP A 62 6.77 21.14 -0.27
N LEU A 63 6.20 19.93 -0.23
CA LEU A 63 5.88 19.22 1.02
C LEU A 63 7.10 18.99 1.90
N LEU A 64 8.27 18.91 1.28
CA LEU A 64 9.56 18.72 1.95
C LEU A 64 10.46 19.93 1.72
N LYS A 65 11.17 20.33 2.75
CA LYS A 65 12.26 21.29 2.68
C LYS A 65 13.55 20.71 3.24
N THR A 66 14.65 21.10 2.67
CA THR A 66 15.97 20.83 3.23
C THR A 66 16.19 21.75 4.42
N VAL A 67 16.55 21.18 5.55
CA VAL A 67 16.95 21.91 6.75
C VAL A 67 18.36 21.49 7.12
N SER A 68 19.17 22.44 7.62
CA SER A 68 20.48 22.16 8.21
C SER A 68 20.39 22.40 9.71
N ASP A 69 20.99 21.52 10.50
CA ASP A 69 21.16 21.74 11.93
C ASP A 69 22.38 22.66 12.21
N ASP A 70 22.61 22.96 13.48
CA ASP A 70 23.70 23.81 13.92
C ASP A 70 25.10 23.21 13.66
N GLU A 71 25.17 21.90 13.39
CA GLU A 71 26.41 21.17 13.05
C GLU A 71 26.61 21.06 11.54
N GLY A 72 25.67 21.60 10.73
CA GLY A 72 25.71 21.59 9.26
C GLY A 72 25.25 20.29 8.62
N ALA A 73 24.66 19.37 9.38
CA ALA A 73 24.05 18.16 8.81
C ALA A 73 22.75 18.52 8.10
N ILE A 74 22.59 17.99 6.88
CA ILE A 74 21.45 18.27 6.01
C ILE A 74 20.40 17.17 6.22
N SER A 75 19.19 17.56 6.57
CA SER A 75 18.03 16.67 6.68
C SER A 75 16.82 17.19 5.89
N LEU A 76 15.83 16.33 5.68
CA LEU A 76 14.54 16.74 5.13
C LEU A 76 13.56 16.96 6.29
N ALA A 77 12.72 17.97 6.19
CA ALA A 77 11.65 18.21 7.13
C ALA A 77 10.34 18.46 6.38
N MET A 78 9.24 18.02 6.97
CA MET A 78 7.90 18.32 6.46
C MET A 78 7.62 19.82 6.60
N THR A 79 7.01 20.41 5.56
CA THR A 79 6.55 21.81 5.59
C THR A 79 5.14 21.94 6.15
N ARG A 80 4.42 20.82 6.26
CA ARG A 80 3.04 20.72 6.73
C ARG A 80 2.87 19.56 7.70
N THR A 81 1.96 19.69 8.63
CA THR A 81 1.55 18.63 9.54
C THR A 81 0.69 17.57 8.80
N LYS A 82 0.52 16.40 9.41
CA LYS A 82 -0.39 15.36 8.90
C LYS A 82 -1.79 15.93 8.63
N HIS A 83 -2.34 16.66 9.60
CA HIS A 83 -3.68 17.25 9.51
C HIS A 83 -3.83 18.26 8.35
N GLU A 84 -2.82 19.11 8.14
CA GLU A 84 -2.82 20.06 7.01
C GLU A 84 -2.79 19.32 5.67
N ILE A 85 -1.97 18.27 5.54
CA ILE A 85 -1.92 17.45 4.31
C ILE A 85 -3.25 16.75 4.05
N GLU A 86 -3.85 16.16 5.08
CA GLU A 86 -5.16 15.50 4.97
C GLU A 86 -6.26 16.49 4.55
N THR A 87 -6.21 17.72 5.06
CA THR A 87 -7.19 18.76 4.76
C THR A 87 -7.01 19.35 3.37
N GLU A 88 -5.76 19.60 2.94
CA GLU A 88 -5.45 20.27 1.67
C GLU A 88 -5.53 19.31 0.47
N CYS A 89 -5.05 18.08 0.64
CA CYS A 89 -4.86 17.12 -0.45
C CYS A 89 -5.72 15.87 -0.31
N GLY A 90 -6.25 15.61 0.87
CA GLY A 90 -6.97 14.38 1.19
C GLY A 90 -8.41 14.36 0.68
N VAL A 91 -8.86 13.16 0.32
CA VAL A 91 -10.27 12.86 0.07
C VAL A 91 -10.71 11.80 1.05
N HIS A 92 -11.86 12.05 1.72
CA HIS A 92 -12.42 11.07 2.66
C HIS A 92 -13.11 9.93 1.92
N ALA A 93 -12.59 8.73 2.13
CA ALA A 93 -13.18 7.47 1.70
C ALA A 93 -14.11 6.90 2.81
N PRO A 94 -14.93 5.89 2.50
CA PRO A 94 -15.71 5.18 3.49
C PRO A 94 -14.88 4.67 4.69
N ASP A 95 -15.57 4.42 5.81
CA ASP A 95 -15.00 3.96 7.08
C ASP A 95 -13.99 4.95 7.73
N GLY A 96 -13.89 6.20 7.23
CA GLY A 96 -13.01 7.23 7.77
C GLY A 96 -11.56 7.14 7.28
N VAL A 97 -11.29 6.45 6.17
CA VAL A 97 -9.98 6.44 5.53
C VAL A 97 -9.77 7.77 4.82
N THR A 98 -8.61 8.38 4.98
CA THR A 98 -8.17 9.52 4.16
C THR A 98 -7.31 9.01 3.01
N LEU A 99 -7.71 9.32 1.77
CA LEU A 99 -6.95 8.99 0.57
C LEU A 99 -6.09 10.17 0.15
N LEU A 100 -4.81 9.92 -0.11
CA LEU A 100 -3.86 10.85 -0.70
C LEU A 100 -3.36 10.31 -2.05
N LEU A 101 -3.06 11.23 -2.98
CA LEU A 101 -2.49 10.88 -4.28
C LEU A 101 -1.00 11.23 -4.31
N GLY A 102 -0.14 10.22 -4.39
CA GLY A 102 1.31 10.37 -4.37
C GLY A 102 1.91 11.08 -5.59
N GLY A 103 1.18 11.10 -6.69
CA GLY A 103 1.54 11.86 -7.89
C GLY A 103 1.09 11.16 -9.18
N GLN A 104 0.56 11.92 -10.11
CA GLN A 104 0.18 11.48 -11.46
C GLN A 104 1.17 11.96 -12.51
N VAL A 105 1.25 11.27 -13.64
CA VAL A 105 1.89 11.78 -14.84
C VAL A 105 0.91 12.76 -15.50
N GLU A 106 1.14 14.06 -15.34
CA GLU A 106 0.21 15.11 -15.84
C GLU A 106 0.13 15.22 -17.36
N ALA A 107 1.19 14.83 -18.07
CA ALA A 107 1.19 14.79 -19.54
C ALA A 107 2.32 13.90 -20.07
N ALA A 108 2.09 13.29 -21.23
CA ALA A 108 3.12 12.56 -21.95
C ALA A 108 4.31 13.50 -22.26
N GLY A 109 5.51 13.13 -21.83
CA GLY A 109 6.74 13.89 -22.09
C GLY A 109 7.01 15.08 -21.15
N ARG A 110 6.19 15.33 -20.15
CA ARG A 110 6.43 16.37 -19.13
C ARG A 110 6.43 15.79 -17.72
N GLY A 111 7.53 15.98 -17.01
CA GLY A 111 7.69 15.66 -15.59
C GLY A 111 8.50 14.39 -15.32
N CYS A 112 9.52 14.51 -14.50
CA CYS A 112 10.29 13.37 -13.99
C CYS A 112 9.52 12.74 -12.81
N LEU A 113 9.24 11.44 -12.88
CA LEU A 113 8.68 10.66 -11.76
C LEU A 113 9.57 10.71 -10.49
N CYS A 114 10.85 11.09 -10.66
CA CYS A 114 11.81 11.16 -9.56
C CYS A 114 11.40 12.09 -8.42
N GLY A 115 10.84 13.26 -8.73
CA GLY A 115 10.37 14.21 -7.70
C GLY A 115 9.17 13.69 -6.92
N LYS A 116 8.24 13.01 -7.60
CA LYS A 116 7.03 12.45 -7.00
C LYS A 116 7.35 11.31 -6.03
N HIS A 117 8.28 10.43 -6.40
CA HIS A 117 8.77 9.39 -5.50
C HIS A 117 9.51 9.96 -4.29
N ALA A 118 10.23 11.06 -4.45
CA ALA A 118 10.89 11.76 -3.34
C ALA A 118 9.85 12.32 -2.34
N THR A 119 8.74 12.89 -2.83
CA THR A 119 7.65 13.39 -1.98
C THR A 119 6.99 12.28 -1.18
N VAL A 120 6.63 11.15 -1.83
CA VAL A 120 6.05 9.99 -1.13
C VAL A 120 7.06 9.39 -0.13
N ARG A 121 8.32 9.26 -0.50
CA ARG A 121 9.37 8.81 0.42
C ARG A 121 9.50 9.72 1.63
N GLY A 122 9.49 11.03 1.43
CA GLY A 122 9.54 11.99 2.51
C GLY A 122 8.30 11.95 3.39
N LEU A 123 7.10 11.83 2.81
CA LEU A 123 5.87 11.60 3.57
C LEU A 123 6.02 10.37 4.47
N MET A 124 6.49 9.25 3.90
CA MET A 124 6.71 8.02 4.67
C MET A 124 7.81 8.18 5.73
N GLY A 125 8.86 8.97 5.47
CA GLY A 125 9.96 9.21 6.39
C GLY A 125 9.59 10.14 7.53
N GLU A 126 9.18 11.33 7.17
CA GLU A 126 9.08 12.47 8.07
C GLU A 126 7.73 12.61 8.77
N MET A 127 6.67 11.92 8.30
CA MET A 127 5.37 12.01 8.98
C MET A 127 5.44 11.35 10.35
N VAL A 128 5.21 12.14 11.38
CA VAL A 128 5.09 11.67 12.76
C VAL A 128 3.74 10.98 12.93
N LEU A 129 3.77 9.75 13.43
CA LEU A 129 2.57 8.95 13.69
C LEU A 129 2.35 8.78 15.19
N HIS A 130 1.09 8.86 15.60
CA HIS A 130 0.63 8.44 16.92
C HIS A 130 0.36 6.93 16.96
N GLU A 131 0.11 6.38 18.13
CA GLU A 131 -0.04 4.93 18.35
C GLU A 131 -1.07 4.24 17.44
N ARG A 132 -2.17 4.94 17.12
CA ARG A 132 -3.25 4.42 16.25
C ARG A 132 -3.23 4.94 14.84
N ASP A 133 -2.17 5.63 14.43
CA ASP A 133 -2.03 6.11 13.06
C ASP A 133 -1.47 4.99 12.16
N VAL A 134 -2.02 4.89 10.97
CA VAL A 134 -1.56 4.00 9.90
C VAL A 134 -1.39 4.79 8.62
N ILE A 135 -0.24 4.68 7.99
CA ILE A 135 -0.05 5.04 6.59
C ILE A 135 0.08 3.75 5.80
N LEU A 136 -0.78 3.58 4.80
CA LEU A 136 -0.71 2.46 3.87
C LEU A 136 -0.43 3.00 2.47
N LEU A 137 0.70 2.59 1.89
CA LEU A 137 1.14 2.97 0.55
C LEU A 137 0.87 1.83 -0.43
N ASP A 138 0.00 2.06 -1.42
CA ASP A 138 -0.21 1.18 -2.57
C ASP A 138 0.74 1.54 -3.70
N MET A 139 1.59 0.62 -4.14
CA MET A 139 2.60 0.88 -5.16
C MET A 139 2.76 -0.24 -6.16
N GLU A 140 3.03 0.12 -7.40
CA GLU A 140 3.53 -0.85 -8.37
C GLU A 140 4.94 -1.32 -7.98
N ALA A 141 5.15 -2.64 -7.99
CA ALA A 141 6.46 -3.22 -7.75
C ALA A 141 7.34 -3.18 -9.01
N SER A 142 7.80 -2.01 -9.39
CA SER A 142 8.95 -1.97 -10.26
C SER A 142 10.23 -1.98 -9.41
N ILE A 143 11.23 -2.76 -9.84
CA ILE A 143 12.56 -2.79 -9.19
C ILE A 143 13.16 -1.38 -9.16
N GLU A 144 12.84 -0.54 -10.13
CA GLU A 144 13.27 0.85 -10.18
C GLU A 144 12.67 1.70 -9.06
N HIS A 145 11.39 1.50 -8.71
CA HIS A 145 10.75 2.22 -7.59
C HIS A 145 11.32 1.79 -6.24
N LEU A 146 11.63 0.49 -6.09
CA LEU A 146 12.30 -0.03 -4.91
C LEU A 146 13.72 0.52 -4.79
N SER A 147 14.49 0.53 -5.87
CA SER A 147 15.88 1.04 -5.88
C SER A 147 15.96 2.54 -5.58
N ARG A 148 14.90 3.31 -5.84
CA ARG A 148 14.80 4.74 -5.49
C ARG A 148 14.41 5.00 -4.03
N GLY A 149 14.19 3.94 -3.25
CA GLY A 149 13.93 4.04 -1.81
C GLY A 149 12.57 4.63 -1.45
N THR A 150 11.57 4.61 -2.34
CA THR A 150 10.22 5.17 -2.05
C THR A 150 9.59 4.52 -0.83
N ILE A 151 9.89 3.25 -0.58
CA ILE A 151 9.39 2.47 0.55
C ILE A 151 10.40 2.34 1.71
N ALA A 152 11.53 3.04 1.65
CA ALA A 152 12.64 2.89 2.62
C ALA A 152 12.26 3.16 4.08
N HIS A 153 11.14 3.84 4.31
CA HIS A 153 10.66 4.16 5.66
C HIS A 153 9.42 3.33 6.06
N ALA A 154 9.08 2.31 5.28
CA ALA A 154 8.03 1.38 5.69
C ALA A 154 8.51 0.52 6.85
N GLU A 155 7.65 0.34 7.85
CA GLU A 155 7.89 -0.59 8.95
C GLU A 155 7.53 -2.02 8.53
N ARG A 156 6.56 -2.15 7.62
CA ARG A 156 6.07 -3.43 7.09
C ARG A 156 5.91 -3.39 5.59
N LEU A 157 6.41 -4.41 4.94
CA LEU A 157 6.28 -4.62 3.50
C LEU A 157 5.41 -5.85 3.23
N LEU A 158 4.27 -5.63 2.60
CA LEU A 158 3.38 -6.69 2.14
C LEU A 158 3.61 -6.93 0.65
N ILE A 159 4.10 -8.11 0.30
CA ILE A 159 4.36 -8.50 -1.08
C ILE A 159 3.19 -9.35 -1.56
N VAL A 160 2.33 -8.78 -2.39
CA VAL A 160 1.19 -9.51 -2.97
C VAL A 160 1.67 -10.39 -4.11
N VAL A 161 1.43 -11.69 -3.99
CA VAL A 161 1.95 -12.70 -4.90
C VAL A 161 0.87 -13.67 -5.37
N GLU A 162 0.85 -13.94 -6.68
CA GLU A 162 0.02 -14.99 -7.28
C GLU A 162 0.81 -16.31 -7.38
N PRO A 163 0.15 -17.48 -7.49
CA PRO A 163 0.81 -18.80 -7.52
C PRO A 163 1.51 -19.12 -8.85
N TYR A 164 2.06 -18.10 -9.52
CA TYR A 164 2.77 -18.27 -10.79
C TYR A 164 4.26 -17.97 -10.63
N TYR A 165 5.10 -18.77 -11.27
CA TYR A 165 6.54 -18.67 -11.14
C TYR A 165 7.08 -17.24 -11.29
N ARG A 166 6.64 -16.48 -12.30
CA ARG A 166 7.10 -15.10 -12.53
C ARG A 166 6.70 -14.14 -11.40
N ALA A 167 5.56 -14.37 -10.74
CA ALA A 167 5.12 -13.56 -9.61
C ALA A 167 5.92 -13.90 -8.36
N LEU A 168 6.18 -15.19 -8.12
CA LEU A 168 7.01 -15.69 -7.04
C LEU A 168 8.45 -15.18 -7.14
N GLU A 169 9.07 -15.26 -8.35
CA GLU A 169 10.40 -14.71 -8.60
C GLU A 169 10.47 -13.19 -8.31
N THR A 170 9.44 -12.45 -8.71
CA THR A 170 9.36 -11.00 -8.38
C THR A 170 9.32 -10.79 -6.88
N ALA A 171 8.51 -11.58 -6.14
CA ALA A 171 8.43 -11.51 -4.69
C ALA A 171 9.79 -11.82 -4.02
N GLY A 172 10.49 -12.85 -4.47
CA GLY A 172 11.82 -13.19 -3.97
C GLY A 172 12.85 -12.09 -4.18
N ARG A 173 12.81 -11.42 -5.33
CA ARG A 173 13.69 -10.25 -5.60
C ARG A 173 13.38 -9.08 -4.69
N ILE A 174 12.10 -8.78 -4.48
CA ILE A 174 11.65 -7.71 -3.57
C ILE A 174 12.09 -8.02 -2.14
N ALA A 175 11.86 -9.24 -1.66
CA ALA A 175 12.23 -9.66 -0.31
C ALA A 175 13.75 -9.55 -0.05
N LYS A 176 14.58 -9.83 -1.06
CA LYS A 176 16.05 -9.66 -0.97
C LYS A 176 16.49 -8.20 -0.89
N LEU A 177 15.72 -7.27 -1.47
CA LEU A 177 16.03 -5.83 -1.44
C LEU A 177 15.55 -5.15 -0.16
N ALA A 178 14.52 -5.65 0.48
CA ALA A 178 13.90 -5.03 1.64
C ALA A 178 14.86 -4.77 2.81
N PRO A 179 15.78 -5.71 3.20
CA PRO A 179 16.78 -5.43 4.23
C PRO A 179 17.73 -4.30 3.86
N GLN A 180 18.08 -4.16 2.57
CA GLN A 180 18.96 -3.08 2.08
C GLN A 180 18.28 -1.71 2.17
N LEU A 181 16.95 -1.69 2.22
CA LEU A 181 16.12 -0.49 2.40
C LEU A 181 15.78 -0.23 3.88
N GLY A 182 16.30 -1.05 4.79
CA GLY A 182 16.06 -0.92 6.22
C GLY A 182 14.65 -1.31 6.66
N ILE A 183 13.90 -2.09 5.85
CA ILE A 183 12.54 -2.51 6.19
C ILE A 183 12.58 -3.72 7.14
N PRO A 184 12.09 -3.58 8.38
CA PRO A 184 12.27 -4.62 9.40
C PRO A 184 11.34 -5.84 9.21
N GLU A 185 10.14 -5.63 8.70
CA GLU A 185 9.16 -6.72 8.54
C GLU A 185 8.74 -6.87 7.08
N VAL A 186 8.92 -8.07 6.54
CA VAL A 186 8.49 -8.43 5.17
C VAL A 186 7.58 -9.63 5.25
N MET A 187 6.43 -9.58 4.58
CA MET A 187 5.48 -10.69 4.51
C MET A 187 4.95 -10.86 3.09
N ALA A 188 4.77 -12.11 2.66
CA ALA A 188 4.04 -12.44 1.46
C ALA A 188 2.53 -12.49 1.76
N VAL A 189 1.74 -11.94 0.86
CA VAL A 189 0.28 -12.11 0.83
C VAL A 189 -0.06 -12.89 -0.45
N GLY A 190 -0.28 -14.19 -0.29
CA GLY A 190 -0.74 -15.03 -1.40
C GLY A 190 -2.12 -14.58 -1.84
N ASN A 191 -2.32 -14.35 -3.13
CA ASN A 191 -3.60 -13.88 -3.67
C ASN A 191 -4.06 -14.72 -4.84
N LYS A 192 -5.37 -14.73 -5.08
CA LYS A 192 -6.04 -15.49 -6.14
C LYS A 192 -5.78 -17.01 -6.05
N VAL A 193 -5.66 -17.52 -4.84
CA VAL A 193 -5.43 -18.95 -4.57
C VAL A 193 -6.69 -19.74 -4.91
N ARG A 194 -6.62 -20.65 -5.89
CA ARG A 194 -7.76 -21.44 -6.39
C ARG A 194 -7.77 -22.86 -5.86
N SER A 195 -6.60 -23.40 -5.51
CA SER A 195 -6.43 -24.78 -5.15
C SER A 195 -5.35 -24.97 -4.08
N GLU A 196 -5.34 -26.15 -3.48
CA GLU A 196 -4.25 -26.56 -2.56
C GLU A 196 -2.89 -26.56 -3.25
N ASN A 197 -2.82 -26.85 -4.54
CA ASN A 197 -1.58 -26.78 -5.31
C ASN A 197 -1.07 -25.35 -5.46
N ASP A 198 -1.96 -24.38 -5.64
CA ASP A 198 -1.61 -22.96 -5.67
C ASP A 198 -1.02 -22.51 -4.32
N GLU A 199 -1.69 -22.90 -3.24
CA GLU A 199 -1.22 -22.59 -1.89
C GLU A 199 0.13 -23.25 -1.59
N ALA A 200 0.28 -24.53 -1.97
CA ALA A 200 1.53 -25.28 -1.81
C ALA A 200 2.68 -24.63 -2.59
N ALA A 201 2.44 -24.14 -3.80
CA ALA A 201 3.44 -23.47 -4.62
C ALA A 201 3.93 -22.17 -3.94
N ILE A 202 3.01 -21.35 -3.43
CA ILE A 202 3.36 -20.12 -2.69
C ILE A 202 4.13 -20.47 -1.42
N ARG A 203 3.65 -21.44 -0.64
CA ARG A 203 4.29 -21.86 0.61
C ARG A 203 5.69 -22.40 0.38
N ALA A 204 5.88 -23.27 -0.59
CA ALA A 204 7.19 -23.85 -0.93
C ALA A 204 8.19 -22.76 -1.31
N TYR A 205 7.78 -21.83 -2.18
CA TYR A 205 8.63 -20.71 -2.59
C TYR A 205 8.98 -19.81 -1.41
N CYS A 206 7.99 -19.43 -0.61
CA CYS A 206 8.21 -18.55 0.56
C CYS A 206 9.12 -19.21 1.60
N THR A 207 8.96 -20.51 1.85
CA THR A 207 9.84 -21.29 2.75
C THR A 207 11.27 -21.31 2.23
N GLN A 208 11.49 -21.59 0.95
CA GLN A 208 12.81 -21.60 0.32
C GLN A 208 13.52 -20.24 0.40
N HIS A 209 12.76 -19.14 0.34
CA HIS A 209 13.28 -17.78 0.34
C HIS A 209 13.19 -17.08 1.71
N VAL A 210 12.77 -17.80 2.75
CA VAL A 210 12.62 -17.29 4.13
C VAL A 210 11.69 -16.06 4.20
N ILE A 211 10.58 -16.10 3.45
CA ILE A 211 9.59 -15.02 3.42
C ILE A 211 8.40 -15.45 4.29
N PRO A 212 8.11 -14.79 5.42
CA PRO A 212 6.91 -15.06 6.21
C PRO A 212 5.65 -14.83 5.41
N ILE A 213 4.64 -15.70 5.61
CA ILE A 213 3.34 -15.57 4.96
C ILE A 213 2.39 -14.83 5.91
N GLY A 214 1.90 -13.67 5.47
CA GLY A 214 0.94 -12.84 6.19
C GLY A 214 -0.49 -13.36 6.08
N ALA A 215 -0.90 -13.71 4.87
CA ALA A 215 -2.22 -14.27 4.56
C ALA A 215 -2.20 -15.07 3.26
N MET A 216 -3.23 -15.95 3.09
CA MET A 216 -3.60 -16.57 1.82
C MET A 216 -5.02 -16.10 1.47
N VAL A 217 -5.12 -15.28 0.44
CA VAL A 217 -6.39 -14.74 -0.04
C VAL A 217 -6.89 -15.65 -1.17
N PRO A 218 -8.00 -16.34 -0.98
CA PRO A 218 -8.56 -17.21 -2.01
C PRO A 218 -9.04 -16.39 -3.22
N TYR A 219 -9.07 -17.02 -4.36
CA TYR A 219 -9.80 -16.48 -5.51
C TYR A 219 -11.28 -16.38 -5.16
N ASP A 220 -11.87 -15.24 -5.50
CA ASP A 220 -13.27 -14.95 -5.20
C ASP A 220 -13.88 -14.17 -6.37
N ASP A 221 -14.97 -14.71 -6.93
CA ASP A 221 -15.65 -14.10 -8.08
C ASP A 221 -16.23 -12.72 -7.72
N GLY A 222 -16.59 -12.51 -6.45
CA GLY A 222 -17.08 -11.22 -5.95
C GLY A 222 -16.06 -10.09 -6.13
N VAL A 223 -14.75 -10.40 -6.10
CA VAL A 223 -13.70 -9.41 -6.40
C VAL A 223 -13.80 -8.92 -7.84
N GLY A 224 -13.92 -9.87 -8.79
CA GLY A 224 -14.05 -9.53 -10.21
C GLY A 224 -15.39 -8.85 -10.53
N GLU A 225 -16.46 -9.18 -9.82
CA GLU A 225 -17.75 -8.51 -9.99
C GLU A 225 -17.75 -7.09 -9.44
N ALA A 226 -17.14 -6.86 -8.29
CA ALA A 226 -16.95 -5.55 -7.69
C ALA A 226 -16.18 -4.62 -8.65
N ASP A 227 -15.07 -5.13 -9.20
CA ASP A 227 -14.23 -4.39 -10.15
C ASP A 227 -15.00 -4.02 -11.43
N ARG A 228 -15.71 -4.97 -12.06
CA ARG A 228 -16.55 -4.69 -13.25
C ARG A 228 -17.65 -3.66 -13.02
N ARG A 229 -18.13 -3.52 -11.78
CA ARG A 229 -19.16 -2.55 -11.39
C ARG A 229 -18.59 -1.22 -10.92
N GLY A 230 -17.27 -1.11 -10.74
CA GLY A 230 -16.63 0.06 -10.13
C GLY A 230 -17.07 0.27 -8.69
N ILE A 231 -17.33 -0.81 -7.94
CA ILE A 231 -17.76 -0.79 -6.54
C ILE A 231 -16.65 -1.38 -5.68
N ALA A 232 -16.38 -0.81 -4.52
CA ALA A 232 -15.39 -1.36 -3.60
C ALA A 232 -15.77 -2.77 -3.13
N LEU A 233 -14.80 -3.67 -3.00
CA LEU A 233 -15.02 -5.06 -2.58
C LEU A 233 -15.79 -5.17 -1.26
N LEU A 234 -15.45 -4.34 -0.28
CA LEU A 234 -16.12 -4.33 1.03
C LEU A 234 -17.58 -3.87 0.99
N ASP A 235 -18.00 -3.17 -0.07
CA ASP A 235 -19.38 -2.73 -0.25
C ASP A 235 -20.18 -3.71 -1.12
N HIS A 236 -19.49 -4.39 -2.05
CA HIS A 236 -20.11 -5.36 -2.94
C HIS A 236 -20.26 -6.77 -2.31
N ALA A 237 -19.21 -7.25 -1.67
CA ALA A 237 -19.13 -8.60 -1.13
C ALA A 237 -18.44 -8.63 0.25
N PRO A 238 -19.04 -7.98 1.29
CA PRO A 238 -18.39 -7.82 2.60
C PRO A 238 -18.06 -9.14 3.31
N ASP A 239 -18.83 -10.19 3.05
CA ASP A 239 -18.69 -11.50 3.68
C ASP A 239 -17.93 -12.51 2.82
N SER A 240 -17.32 -12.08 1.72
CA SER A 240 -16.57 -12.95 0.83
C SER A 240 -15.34 -13.55 1.51
N ARG A 241 -14.92 -14.74 1.05
CA ARG A 241 -13.73 -15.41 1.60
C ARG A 241 -12.47 -14.56 1.44
N ALA A 242 -12.39 -13.76 0.38
CA ALA A 242 -11.30 -12.83 0.17
C ALA A 242 -11.27 -11.75 1.26
N VAL A 243 -12.42 -11.14 1.57
CA VAL A 243 -12.53 -10.15 2.65
C VAL A 243 -12.18 -10.76 4.01
N GLN A 244 -12.65 -11.97 4.30
CA GLN A 244 -12.32 -12.67 5.55
C GLN A 244 -10.83 -12.90 5.71
N ALA A 245 -10.13 -13.32 4.66
CA ALA A 245 -8.68 -13.51 4.68
C ALA A 245 -7.93 -12.18 4.89
N ILE A 246 -8.37 -11.09 4.26
CA ILE A 246 -7.79 -9.76 4.46
C ILE A 246 -8.09 -9.25 5.89
N ALA A 247 -9.26 -9.57 6.45
CA ALA A 247 -9.58 -9.23 7.84
C ALA A 247 -8.69 -9.94 8.85
N GLN A 248 -8.31 -11.21 8.58
CA GLN A 248 -7.31 -11.93 9.38
C GLN A 248 -5.92 -11.28 9.27
N LEU A 249 -5.52 -10.86 8.08
CA LEU A 249 -4.29 -10.10 7.88
C LEU A 249 -4.30 -8.81 8.71
N ALA A 250 -5.39 -8.05 8.68
CA ALA A 250 -5.56 -6.85 9.49
C ALA A 250 -5.41 -7.13 11.00
N SER A 251 -6.02 -8.22 11.49
CA SER A 251 -5.89 -8.64 12.90
C SER A 251 -4.43 -8.95 13.26
N ARG A 252 -3.73 -9.67 12.40
CA ARG A 252 -2.32 -10.01 12.60
C ARG A 252 -1.43 -8.77 12.65
N LEU A 253 -1.66 -7.81 11.75
CA LEU A 253 -0.90 -6.55 11.73
C LEU A 253 -1.11 -5.70 12.98
N CYS A 254 -2.29 -5.82 13.62
CA CYS A 254 -2.59 -5.13 14.88
C CYS A 254 -2.08 -5.89 16.13
N GLY A 255 -1.41 -7.02 15.98
CA GLY A 255 -1.02 -7.89 17.12
C GLY A 255 -2.20 -8.59 17.80
N LEU A 256 -3.38 -8.56 17.18
CA LEU A 256 -4.58 -9.27 17.64
C LEU A 256 -4.55 -10.68 17.04
N THR A 257 -3.83 -11.60 17.68
CA THR A 257 -3.91 -13.02 17.29
C THR A 257 -5.31 -13.53 17.61
N SER A 258 -5.99 -14.04 16.60
CA SER A 258 -7.17 -14.86 16.84
C SER A 258 -6.74 -16.09 17.65
N ASN A 259 -7.20 -16.20 18.90
CA ASN A 259 -7.17 -17.44 19.65
C ASN A 259 -8.00 -18.50 18.94
#